data_101da94348d30144d12506361628ead2
#
_entry.id   101da94348d30144d12506361628ead2
#
_cell.length_a   1.000
_cell.length_b   1.000
_cell.length_c   1.000
_cell.angle_alpha   90.00
_cell.angle_beta   90.00
_cell.angle_gamma   90.00
#
_symmetry.space_group_name_H-M   'P 1'
#
loop_
_entity.id
_entity.type
_entity.pdbx_description
1 polymer ?
#
loop_
_entity_poly.entity_id
_entity_poly.type
_entity_poly.pdbx_seq_one_letter_code
_entity_poly.pdbx_strand_id
1 'polypeptide(L)'
;MKLLKNAAGRLVPDEINGESQVPFKGVNKYKPSGCKAKPAVRSCIDYPEDGNKLVGSLKEALIKAGIKDGMTISTHHHLRNGDVLTNMLFDIIHEMGVKNIRWFPSASFPCHEHLIPYLEDGTISHIEGSMNGPLGRYTTQGKMKGVGVLRSHGGRYQAIQDGEVHIDIAVIAAPTSDPFGNSNGVNGKSASGLIGFALGDSEYADRVIVVTDNLVPFPCVPWQIQGNNVDYVVEIDSLGDPSKIVSGTTEVTKSPDRLLIAEYVAQFIEEAGIMKDGFSFQAGAGGTNLAFVLYLKERMKKKGVKARFVRGGSTKYLVQLLEEGLTDYILDGQTFDLEGVRSMRENPNHVNTSPFTSYNFHGKGNFASIIDTAVLGATEVDINFNANVVTHSDGYLLHGIGGWQNCLYSKCTILAIPSFRDRIPVIVDEVTTLCGPGELIDVIITERGIAINPRRQDLLKAVEGTSLPIKPITEIRDEVFEICGGAPQKPKINNDKVVAVVKWVDGTALDSVFQVID
;
A
#
# COMPACT_ATOMS: atom_id res chain seq x y z
N MET A 1 28.28 -4.81 -5.05
CA MET A 1 27.14 -5.24 -4.22
C MET A 1 27.50 -6.57 -3.57
N LYS A 2 27.59 -6.62 -2.26
CA LYS A 2 27.82 -7.85 -1.49
C LYS A 2 26.49 -8.27 -0.85
N LEU A 3 26.20 -9.57 -0.83
CA LEU A 3 25.00 -10.09 -0.16
C LEU A 3 25.34 -10.45 1.28
N LEU A 4 24.50 -10.00 2.21
CA LEU A 4 24.58 -10.27 3.65
C LEU A 4 23.37 -11.07 4.08
N LYS A 5 23.57 -12.08 4.94
CA LYS A 5 22.48 -12.82 5.55
C LYS A 5 21.90 -12.01 6.71
N ASN A 6 20.58 -11.75 6.69
CA ASN A 6 19.88 -10.99 7.73
C ASN A 6 19.27 -11.90 8.83
N ALA A 7 18.58 -11.31 9.81
CA ALA A 7 17.98 -12.06 10.93
C ALA A 7 16.83 -12.99 10.51
N ALA A 8 16.22 -12.77 9.35
CA ALA A 8 15.22 -13.68 8.77
C ALA A 8 15.85 -14.81 7.92
N GLY A 9 17.20 -14.87 7.87
CA GLY A 9 17.92 -15.85 7.06
C GLY A 9 18.01 -15.52 5.57
N ARG A 10 17.50 -14.37 5.13
CA ARG A 10 17.48 -13.93 3.74
C ARG A 10 18.76 -13.22 3.33
N LEU A 11 19.11 -13.32 2.03
CA LEU A 11 20.24 -12.62 1.44
C LEU A 11 19.79 -11.25 0.94
N VAL A 12 20.39 -10.20 1.46
CA VAL A 12 20.10 -8.80 1.09
C VAL A 12 21.39 -8.09 0.75
N PRO A 13 21.37 -7.12 -0.20
CA PRO A 13 22.58 -6.36 -0.55
C PRO A 13 23.03 -5.46 0.60
N ASP A 14 24.33 -5.23 0.70
CA ASP A 14 24.94 -4.26 1.61
C ASP A 14 24.79 -2.81 1.13
N GLU A 15 24.56 -2.64 -0.18
CA GLU A 15 24.40 -1.34 -0.84
C GLU A 15 23.45 -1.46 -2.03
N ILE A 16 22.56 -0.49 -2.24
CA ILE A 16 21.73 -0.33 -3.44
C ILE A 16 21.76 1.13 -3.89
N ASN A 17 21.86 1.38 -5.19
CA ASN A 17 21.80 2.71 -5.79
C ASN A 17 22.80 3.71 -5.14
N GLY A 18 23.97 3.25 -4.65
CA GLY A 18 24.95 4.06 -3.95
C GLY A 18 24.66 4.32 -2.47
N GLU A 19 23.61 3.71 -1.92
CA GLU A 19 23.20 3.87 -0.52
C GLU A 19 23.42 2.58 0.27
N SER A 20 24.08 2.68 1.43
CA SER A 20 24.28 1.55 2.35
C SER A 20 22.96 1.04 2.93
N GLN A 21 22.83 -0.28 3.02
CA GLN A 21 21.63 -0.91 3.53
C GLN A 21 21.83 -1.50 4.92
N VAL A 22 20.82 -1.35 5.78
CA VAL A 22 20.79 -2.04 7.07
C VAL A 22 20.01 -3.35 6.91
N PRO A 23 20.64 -4.53 7.07
CA PRO A 23 19.92 -5.81 7.05
C PRO A 23 18.88 -5.88 8.18
N PHE A 24 17.77 -6.56 7.93
CA PHE A 24 16.72 -6.78 8.93
C PHE A 24 17.28 -7.40 10.21
N LYS A 25 16.96 -6.82 11.36
CA LYS A 25 17.47 -7.22 12.69
C LYS A 25 16.52 -8.10 13.50
N GLY A 26 15.29 -8.31 13.02
CA GLY A 26 14.17 -8.90 13.72
C GLY A 26 13.06 -7.88 14.01
N VAL A 27 11.84 -8.35 14.24
CA VAL A 27 10.69 -7.48 14.53
C VAL A 27 10.96 -6.67 15.81
N ASN A 28 10.77 -5.35 15.72
CA ASN A 28 11.02 -4.39 16.81
C ASN A 28 12.47 -4.37 17.38
N LYS A 29 13.45 -4.91 16.64
CA LYS A 29 14.88 -4.93 17.06
C LYS A 29 15.72 -3.81 16.51
N TYR A 30 15.19 -2.99 15.59
CA TYR A 30 15.86 -1.82 15.03
C TYR A 30 15.04 -0.56 15.29
N LYS A 31 15.72 0.53 15.60
CA LYS A 31 15.12 1.85 15.71
C LYS A 31 15.74 2.78 14.69
N PRO A 32 14.98 3.28 13.72
CA PRO A 32 15.44 4.32 12.79
C PRO A 32 15.85 5.60 13.54
N SER A 33 16.61 6.46 12.87
CA SER A 33 17.15 7.70 13.46
C SER A 33 16.06 8.65 13.96
N GLY A 34 14.91 8.72 13.27
CA GLY A 34 13.82 9.64 13.58
C GLY A 34 14.21 11.10 13.41
N CYS A 35 15.19 11.40 12.56
CA CYS A 35 15.74 12.75 12.42
C CYS A 35 14.75 13.78 11.85
N LYS A 36 13.65 13.34 11.24
CA LYS A 36 12.59 14.19 10.71
C LYS A 36 13.10 15.31 9.81
N ALA A 37 13.82 14.95 8.76
CA ALA A 37 14.44 15.86 7.81
C ALA A 37 13.40 16.67 7.01
N LYS A 38 12.84 17.71 7.62
CA LYS A 38 11.91 18.66 6.98
C LYS A 38 12.63 19.89 6.45
N PRO A 39 12.11 20.54 5.38
CA PRO A 39 12.51 21.88 5.01
C PRO A 39 12.31 22.89 6.16
N ALA A 40 13.04 23.99 6.10
CA ALA A 40 12.87 25.09 7.05
C ALA A 40 11.45 25.67 6.96
N VAL A 41 10.94 26.16 8.09
CA VAL A 41 9.66 26.88 8.13
C VAL A 41 9.76 28.13 7.26
N ARG A 42 8.79 28.34 6.39
CA ARG A 42 8.67 29.53 5.55
C ARG A 42 8.23 30.74 6.36
N SER A 43 8.70 31.90 5.97
CA SER A 43 8.22 33.18 6.47
C SER A 43 7.18 33.80 5.53
N CYS A 44 6.52 34.86 5.95
CA CYS A 44 5.50 35.52 5.12
C CYS A 44 6.03 36.04 3.76
N ILE A 45 7.32 36.34 3.67
CA ILE A 45 7.96 36.79 2.44
C ILE A 45 8.19 35.67 1.42
N ASP A 46 8.08 34.42 1.84
CA ASP A 46 8.23 33.24 0.97
C ASP A 46 6.94 32.91 0.19
N TYR A 47 5.84 33.62 0.48
CA TYR A 47 4.55 33.48 -0.18
C TYR A 47 4.25 34.65 -1.09
N PRO A 48 3.51 34.45 -2.21
CA PRO A 48 3.01 35.56 -3.01
C PRO A 48 2.15 36.52 -2.19
N GLU A 49 2.28 37.83 -2.42
CA GLU A 49 1.58 38.88 -1.66
C GLU A 49 0.05 38.73 -1.72
N ASP A 50 -0.47 38.34 -2.90
CA ASP A 50 -1.89 38.06 -3.14
C ASP A 50 -2.31 36.62 -2.83
N GLY A 51 -1.37 35.77 -2.38
CA GLY A 51 -1.61 34.35 -2.13
C GLY A 51 -1.80 33.49 -3.37
N ASN A 52 -1.63 34.04 -4.59
CA ASN A 52 -1.84 33.32 -5.85
C ASN A 52 -0.57 32.60 -6.30
N LYS A 53 -0.63 31.27 -6.39
CA LYS A 53 0.47 30.38 -6.80
C LYS A 53 0.26 29.75 -8.18
N LEU A 54 -0.74 30.23 -8.93
CA LEU A 54 -1.01 29.72 -10.25
C LEU A 54 0.16 29.98 -11.21
N VAL A 55 0.49 28.95 -12.00
CA VAL A 55 1.44 29.02 -13.12
C VAL A 55 0.81 28.41 -14.36
N GLY A 56 1.27 28.86 -15.53
CA GLY A 56 0.61 28.60 -16.80
C GLY A 56 0.70 27.14 -17.28
N SER A 57 1.65 26.34 -16.77
CA SER A 57 1.80 24.95 -17.18
C SER A 57 2.64 24.13 -16.18
N LEU A 58 2.51 22.80 -16.27
CA LEU A 58 3.34 21.88 -15.47
C LEU A 58 4.83 22.03 -15.81
N LYS A 59 5.17 22.28 -17.09
CA LYS A 59 6.55 22.56 -17.50
C LYS A 59 7.10 23.82 -16.84
N GLU A 60 6.33 24.88 -16.79
CA GLU A 60 6.71 26.12 -16.10
C GLU A 60 6.90 25.89 -14.59
N ALA A 61 5.98 25.14 -13.96
CA ALA A 61 6.09 24.79 -12.55
C ALA A 61 7.39 24.00 -12.24
N LEU A 62 7.74 23.02 -13.09
CA LEU A 62 8.99 22.25 -12.97
C LEU A 62 10.23 23.12 -13.11
N ILE A 63 10.25 24.05 -14.08
CA ILE A 63 11.34 25.01 -14.26
C ILE A 63 11.49 25.89 -13.02
N LYS A 64 10.39 26.46 -12.51
CA LYS A 64 10.39 27.29 -11.29
C LYS A 64 10.77 26.49 -10.05
N ALA A 65 10.41 25.22 -9.97
CA ALA A 65 10.83 24.30 -8.91
C ALA A 65 12.32 23.93 -8.98
N GLY A 66 12.99 24.26 -10.10
CA GLY A 66 14.42 24.04 -10.28
C GLY A 66 14.77 22.60 -10.61
N ILE A 67 13.92 21.89 -11.36
CA ILE A 67 14.17 20.49 -11.76
C ILE A 67 15.52 20.33 -12.44
N LYS A 68 16.24 19.28 -12.10
CA LYS A 68 17.54 18.91 -12.68
C LYS A 68 17.81 17.41 -12.54
N ASP A 69 18.85 16.94 -13.22
CA ASP A 69 19.31 15.55 -13.17
C ASP A 69 19.53 15.04 -11.75
N GLY A 70 19.13 13.79 -11.51
CA GLY A 70 19.35 13.08 -10.26
C GLY A 70 18.36 13.41 -9.14
N MET A 71 17.40 14.30 -9.36
CA MET A 71 16.40 14.64 -8.38
C MET A 71 15.43 13.48 -8.10
N THR A 72 14.88 13.46 -6.88
CA THR A 72 13.79 12.58 -6.47
C THR A 72 12.45 13.27 -6.72
N ILE A 73 11.60 12.65 -7.51
CA ILE A 73 10.24 13.14 -7.78
C ILE A 73 9.23 12.16 -7.21
N SER A 74 8.33 12.65 -6.37
CA SER A 74 7.25 11.85 -5.82
C SER A 74 5.92 12.07 -6.56
N THR A 75 5.15 10.99 -6.71
CA THR A 75 3.78 10.97 -7.25
C THR A 75 2.89 10.06 -6.41
N HIS A 76 1.57 10.15 -6.59
CA HIS A 76 0.60 9.49 -5.72
C HIS A 76 -0.47 8.76 -6.55
N HIS A 77 -0.92 7.61 -6.06
CA HIS A 77 -1.74 6.67 -6.82
C HIS A 77 -3.25 6.72 -6.50
N HIS A 78 -3.79 7.81 -6.00
CA HIS A 78 -5.21 7.84 -5.64
C HIS A 78 -6.16 7.73 -6.85
N LEU A 79 -5.75 8.12 -8.06
CA LEU A 79 -6.48 7.84 -9.31
C LEU A 79 -6.25 6.41 -9.84
N ARG A 80 -5.32 5.65 -9.25
CA ARG A 80 -5.02 4.26 -9.61
C ARG A 80 -4.75 4.07 -11.11
N ASN A 81 -5.49 3.16 -11.78
CA ASN A 81 -5.34 2.91 -13.22
C ASN A 81 -5.95 4.01 -14.10
N GLY A 82 -6.54 5.02 -13.50
CA GLY A 82 -7.07 6.22 -14.17
C GLY A 82 -6.10 7.40 -14.21
N ASP A 83 -4.90 7.27 -13.62
CA ASP A 83 -3.92 8.37 -13.57
C ASP A 83 -3.37 8.72 -14.96
N VAL A 84 -3.46 9.98 -15.31
CA VAL A 84 -2.88 10.55 -16.53
C VAL A 84 -1.71 11.49 -16.19
N LEU A 85 -1.75 12.09 -14.99
CA LEU A 85 -0.77 13.10 -14.59
C LEU A 85 0.66 12.56 -14.57
N THR A 86 0.87 11.35 -14.04
CA THR A 86 2.23 10.79 -13.93
C THR A 86 2.87 10.57 -15.30
N ASN A 87 2.11 10.10 -16.29
CA ASN A 87 2.62 9.94 -17.65
C ASN A 87 2.96 11.30 -18.27
N MET A 88 2.04 12.27 -18.19
CA MET A 88 2.27 13.65 -18.66
C MET A 88 3.51 14.28 -18.02
N LEU A 89 3.71 14.07 -16.72
CA LEU A 89 4.86 14.57 -15.99
C LEU A 89 6.18 14.05 -16.58
N PHE A 90 6.28 12.75 -16.81
CA PHE A 90 7.51 12.15 -17.35
C PHE A 90 7.70 12.42 -18.85
N ASP A 91 6.63 12.62 -19.63
CA ASP A 91 6.73 13.12 -21.01
C ASP A 91 7.41 14.50 -21.02
N ILE A 92 6.97 15.41 -20.16
CA ILE A 92 7.56 16.76 -20.03
C ILE A 92 9.01 16.69 -19.55
N ILE A 93 9.32 15.87 -18.54
CA ILE A 93 10.68 15.71 -18.01
C ILE A 93 11.61 15.19 -19.11
N HIS A 94 11.17 14.20 -19.87
CA HIS A 94 11.93 13.66 -21.00
C HIS A 94 12.17 14.73 -22.09
N GLU A 95 11.13 15.48 -22.48
CA GLU A 95 11.26 16.60 -23.43
C GLU A 95 12.23 17.69 -22.96
N MET A 96 12.32 17.92 -21.66
CA MET A 96 13.29 18.87 -21.06
C MET A 96 14.71 18.33 -21.07
N GLY A 97 14.92 17.07 -21.44
CA GLY A 97 16.24 16.41 -21.45
C GLY A 97 16.79 16.07 -20.06
N VAL A 98 15.97 16.14 -19.02
CA VAL A 98 16.38 15.80 -17.65
C VAL A 98 16.52 14.29 -17.50
N LYS A 99 17.57 13.84 -16.81
CA LYS A 99 17.96 12.43 -16.67
C LYS A 99 18.15 12.01 -15.21
N ASN A 100 18.18 10.69 -15.02
CA ASN A 100 18.49 10.04 -13.73
C ASN A 100 17.50 10.38 -12.60
N ILE A 101 16.25 10.67 -12.94
CA ILE A 101 15.20 10.91 -11.93
C ILE A 101 14.98 9.65 -11.10
N ARG A 102 15.09 9.76 -9.77
CA ARG A 102 14.59 8.78 -8.82
C ARG A 102 13.08 8.95 -8.73
N TRP A 103 12.33 7.99 -9.29
CA TRP A 103 10.87 8.06 -9.19
C TRP A 103 10.39 7.39 -7.90
N PHE A 104 9.74 8.18 -7.06
CA PHE A 104 9.25 7.79 -5.73
C PHE A 104 7.71 7.81 -5.68
N PRO A 105 7.03 6.89 -6.42
CA PRO A 105 5.58 6.81 -6.38
C PRO A 105 5.11 6.14 -5.09
N SER A 106 3.90 6.47 -4.61
CA SER A 106 3.25 5.65 -3.59
C SER A 106 2.82 4.29 -4.13
N ALA A 107 2.47 4.19 -5.42
CA ALA A 107 2.34 2.97 -6.21
C ALA A 107 2.31 3.30 -7.70
N SER A 108 2.69 2.35 -8.57
CA SER A 108 2.44 2.38 -10.01
C SER A 108 1.32 1.41 -10.39
N PHE A 109 0.73 1.59 -11.56
CA PHE A 109 -0.35 0.78 -12.11
C PHE A 109 -0.07 0.45 -13.58
N PRO A 110 -0.83 -0.47 -14.22
CA PRO A 110 -0.65 -0.79 -15.63
C PRO A 110 -0.69 0.42 -16.58
N CYS A 111 -1.45 1.48 -16.25
CA CYS A 111 -1.47 2.72 -17.03
C CYS A 111 -0.10 3.41 -17.12
N HIS A 112 0.84 3.08 -16.23
CA HIS A 112 2.21 3.60 -16.24
C HIS A 112 3.19 2.75 -17.08
N GLU A 113 2.73 1.74 -17.82
CA GLU A 113 3.55 1.02 -18.81
C GLU A 113 4.22 1.97 -19.80
N HIS A 114 3.56 3.09 -20.09
CA HIS A 114 4.07 4.21 -20.88
C HIS A 114 5.47 4.71 -20.44
N LEU A 115 5.85 4.51 -19.17
CA LEU A 115 7.12 4.97 -18.62
C LEU A 115 8.31 4.01 -18.87
N ILE A 116 8.08 2.82 -19.44
CA ILE A 116 9.17 1.86 -19.72
C ILE A 116 10.25 2.46 -20.62
N PRO A 117 9.96 3.18 -21.73
CA PRO A 117 10.99 3.84 -22.53
C PRO A 117 11.86 4.83 -21.74
N TYR A 118 11.30 5.49 -20.72
CA TYR A 118 12.03 6.44 -19.87
C TYR A 118 12.91 5.77 -18.82
N LEU A 119 12.65 4.51 -18.47
CA LEU A 119 13.56 3.65 -17.73
C LEU A 119 14.72 3.16 -18.61
N GLU A 120 14.43 2.86 -19.88
CA GLU A 120 15.43 2.37 -20.85
C GLU A 120 16.43 3.46 -21.23
N ASP A 121 15.96 4.69 -21.50
CA ASP A 121 16.82 5.80 -21.92
C ASP A 121 17.51 6.51 -20.75
N GLY A 122 17.13 6.19 -19.50
CA GLY A 122 17.70 6.75 -18.28
C GLY A 122 17.11 8.10 -17.86
N THR A 123 15.98 8.51 -18.38
CA THR A 123 15.18 9.62 -17.81
C THR A 123 14.78 9.26 -16.38
N ILE A 124 14.34 8.02 -16.16
CA ILE A 124 14.10 7.44 -14.83
C ILE A 124 15.23 6.47 -14.51
N SER A 125 15.92 6.67 -13.38
CA SER A 125 17.01 5.81 -12.94
C SER A 125 16.50 4.50 -12.31
N HIS A 126 15.53 4.60 -11.41
CA HIS A 126 14.88 3.48 -10.72
C HIS A 126 13.56 3.91 -10.06
N ILE A 127 12.82 2.93 -9.56
CA ILE A 127 11.51 3.11 -8.92
C ILE A 127 11.61 2.71 -7.46
N GLU A 128 11.16 3.58 -6.55
CA GLU A 128 10.97 3.26 -5.14
C GLU A 128 9.50 3.36 -4.76
N GLY A 129 8.81 2.26 -4.81
CA GLY A 129 7.38 2.15 -4.55
C GLY A 129 6.83 0.84 -5.10
N SER A 130 5.51 0.69 -5.06
CA SER A 130 4.87 -0.48 -5.64
C SER A 130 5.03 -0.48 -7.17
N MET A 131 5.46 -1.61 -7.71
CA MET A 131 5.64 -1.83 -9.15
C MET A 131 4.63 -2.88 -9.61
N ASN A 132 3.48 -2.42 -10.13
CA ASN A 132 2.38 -3.28 -10.55
C ASN A 132 2.43 -3.58 -12.05
N GLY A 133 2.08 -4.82 -12.43
CA GLY A 133 1.92 -5.22 -13.82
C GLY A 133 3.20 -5.09 -14.66
N PRO A 134 3.15 -4.38 -15.81
CA PRO A 134 4.27 -4.31 -16.76
C PRO A 134 5.58 -3.79 -16.15
N LEU A 135 5.52 -2.78 -15.25
CA LEU A 135 6.71 -2.24 -14.59
C LEU A 135 7.35 -3.25 -13.64
N GLY A 136 6.54 -4.04 -12.91
CA GLY A 136 7.05 -5.13 -12.07
C GLY A 136 7.76 -6.20 -12.90
N ARG A 137 7.15 -6.60 -14.03
CA ARG A 137 7.74 -7.56 -14.94
C ARG A 137 9.05 -7.04 -15.56
N TYR A 138 9.06 -5.79 -16.04
CA TYR A 138 10.25 -5.13 -16.59
C TYR A 138 11.40 -5.12 -15.57
N THR A 139 11.11 -4.76 -14.31
CA THR A 139 12.09 -4.76 -13.21
C THR A 139 12.61 -6.17 -12.95
N THR A 140 11.71 -7.17 -12.85
CA THR A 140 12.09 -8.56 -12.51
C THR A 140 12.90 -9.23 -13.63
N GLN A 141 12.74 -8.80 -14.87
CA GLN A 141 13.60 -9.21 -15.98
C GLN A 141 15.03 -8.61 -15.92
N GLY A 142 15.28 -7.75 -14.93
CA GLY A 142 16.59 -7.12 -14.75
C GLY A 142 16.93 -6.04 -15.79
N LYS A 143 15.91 -5.44 -16.40
CA LYS A 143 16.08 -4.40 -17.43
C LYS A 143 16.23 -3.00 -16.87
N MET A 144 15.70 -2.74 -15.67
CA MET A 144 15.89 -1.46 -14.98
C MET A 144 17.36 -1.27 -14.58
N LYS A 145 17.91 -0.08 -14.78
CA LYS A 145 19.33 0.23 -14.50
C LYS A 145 19.65 0.18 -13.02
N GLY A 146 18.80 0.79 -12.19
CA GLY A 146 18.90 0.75 -10.73
C GLY A 146 18.13 -0.40 -10.11
N VAL A 147 18.30 -0.60 -8.82
CA VAL A 147 17.56 -1.60 -8.03
C VAL A 147 16.23 -0.99 -7.55
N GLY A 148 15.13 -1.69 -7.76
CA GLY A 148 13.82 -1.27 -7.25
C GLY A 148 13.74 -1.37 -5.73
N VAL A 149 12.97 -0.50 -5.09
CA VAL A 149 12.77 -0.55 -3.63
C VAL A 149 11.29 -0.65 -3.32
N LEU A 150 10.91 -1.75 -2.67
CA LEU A 150 9.54 -1.99 -2.22
C LEU A 150 9.41 -1.61 -0.75
N ARG A 151 8.55 -0.64 -0.46
CA ARG A 151 8.24 -0.18 0.89
C ARG A 151 6.75 -0.29 1.16
N SER A 152 6.40 -0.57 2.42
CA SER A 152 5.02 -0.40 2.87
C SER A 152 4.64 1.08 2.88
N HIS A 153 3.35 1.37 2.97
CA HIS A 153 2.88 2.76 3.09
C HIS A 153 3.49 3.48 4.30
N GLY A 154 3.60 2.79 5.45
CA GLY A 154 4.28 3.34 6.63
C GLY A 154 5.80 3.44 6.46
N GLY A 155 6.41 2.44 5.81
CA GLY A 155 7.85 2.45 5.50
C GLY A 155 8.24 3.56 4.52
N ARG A 156 7.31 4.01 3.65
CA ARG A 156 7.51 5.20 2.82
C ARG A 156 7.73 6.45 3.69
N TYR A 157 6.87 6.66 4.68
CA TYR A 157 6.98 7.82 5.57
C TYR A 157 8.17 7.72 6.52
N GLN A 158 8.50 6.51 6.98
CA GLN A 158 9.73 6.29 7.73
C GLN A 158 10.95 6.76 6.92
N ALA A 159 11.05 6.35 5.64
CA ALA A 159 12.17 6.72 4.78
C ALA A 159 12.30 8.24 4.58
N ILE A 160 11.17 8.91 4.36
CA ILE A 160 11.12 10.38 4.22
C ILE A 160 11.55 11.06 5.53
N GLN A 161 11.01 10.61 6.67
CA GLN A 161 11.27 11.24 7.97
C GLN A 161 12.70 11.01 8.46
N ASP A 162 13.32 9.89 8.14
CA ASP A 162 14.70 9.60 8.48
C ASP A 162 15.72 10.22 7.51
N GLY A 163 15.24 10.79 6.39
CA GLY A 163 16.11 11.32 5.34
C GLY A 163 16.77 10.23 4.50
N GLU A 164 16.31 8.96 4.59
CA GLU A 164 16.75 7.89 3.69
C GLU A 164 16.29 8.18 2.25
N VAL A 165 15.13 8.81 2.10
CA VAL A 165 14.66 9.38 0.84
C VAL A 165 14.39 10.86 1.05
N HIS A 166 15.14 11.71 0.35
CA HIS A 166 14.85 13.13 0.23
C HIS A 166 13.99 13.37 -1.01
N ILE A 167 12.89 14.09 -0.87
CA ILE A 167 12.00 14.45 -1.99
C ILE A 167 12.34 15.86 -2.43
N ASP A 168 12.89 16.02 -3.63
CA ASP A 168 13.17 17.35 -4.20
C ASP A 168 11.88 18.02 -4.68
N ILE A 169 11.02 17.27 -5.41
CA ILE A 169 9.76 17.78 -5.94
C ILE A 169 8.65 16.75 -5.70
N ALA A 170 7.59 17.17 -5.00
CA ALA A 170 6.34 16.42 -4.91
C ALA A 170 5.33 16.96 -5.92
N VAL A 171 4.81 16.10 -6.81
CA VAL A 171 3.76 16.43 -7.77
C VAL A 171 2.47 15.74 -7.33
N ILE A 172 1.45 16.55 -7.01
CA ILE A 172 0.22 16.10 -6.37
C ILE A 172 -0.95 16.31 -7.33
N ALA A 173 -1.59 15.21 -7.76
CA ALA A 173 -2.87 15.27 -8.44
C ALA A 173 -3.96 15.65 -7.44
N ALA A 174 -4.58 16.79 -7.58
CA ALA A 174 -5.63 17.27 -6.69
C ALA A 174 -6.93 17.49 -7.47
N PRO A 175 -7.92 16.60 -7.34
CA PRO A 175 -9.23 16.75 -8.00
C PRO A 175 -9.91 18.08 -7.80
N THR A 176 -9.59 18.80 -6.74
CA THR A 176 -10.01 20.19 -6.52
C THR A 176 -8.92 20.94 -5.76
N SER A 177 -8.61 22.16 -6.21
CA SER A 177 -7.68 23.08 -5.54
C SER A 177 -8.11 24.53 -5.67
N ASP A 178 -7.68 25.39 -4.74
CA ASP A 178 -7.73 26.83 -4.89
C ASP A 178 -6.38 27.41 -5.37
N PRO A 179 -6.31 28.69 -5.74
CA PRO A 179 -5.07 29.32 -6.20
C PRO A 179 -3.94 29.38 -5.16
N PHE A 180 -4.26 29.24 -3.87
CA PHE A 180 -3.29 29.16 -2.78
C PHE A 180 -2.71 27.74 -2.63
N GLY A 181 -3.41 26.71 -3.15
CA GLY A 181 -3.01 25.31 -3.12
C GLY A 181 -3.70 24.46 -2.04
N ASN A 182 -4.70 24.99 -1.30
CA ASN A 182 -5.52 24.12 -0.48
C ASN A 182 -6.28 23.15 -1.40
N SER A 183 -6.24 21.86 -1.08
CA SER A 183 -6.68 20.84 -2.02
C SER A 183 -7.40 19.68 -1.35
N ASN A 184 -8.33 19.05 -2.08
CA ASN A 184 -8.97 17.81 -1.69
C ASN A 184 -9.26 16.90 -2.90
N GLY A 185 -9.53 15.64 -2.58
CA GLY A 185 -9.85 14.62 -3.59
C GLY A 185 -11.34 14.27 -3.68
N VAL A 186 -12.21 14.90 -2.89
CA VAL A 186 -13.63 14.50 -2.78
C VAL A 186 -14.56 15.28 -3.71
N ASN A 187 -14.10 16.40 -4.26
CA ASN A 187 -14.86 17.26 -5.17
C ASN A 187 -14.21 17.28 -6.57
N GLY A 188 -14.95 17.83 -7.54
CA GLY A 188 -14.49 17.96 -8.92
C GLY A 188 -14.76 16.72 -9.78
N LYS A 189 -14.49 16.86 -11.08
CA LYS A 189 -14.78 15.81 -12.09
C LYS A 189 -13.88 14.57 -11.97
N SER A 190 -12.68 14.73 -11.41
CA SER A 190 -11.72 13.64 -11.15
C SER A 190 -11.73 13.20 -9.69
N ALA A 191 -12.81 13.44 -8.95
CA ALA A 191 -12.92 13.08 -7.53
C ALA A 191 -12.60 11.60 -7.31
N SER A 192 -11.57 11.34 -6.53
CA SER A 192 -11.02 10.00 -6.23
C SER A 192 -11.02 9.68 -4.74
N GLY A 193 -11.57 10.59 -3.91
CA GLY A 193 -11.67 10.45 -2.46
C GLY A 193 -10.47 10.98 -1.71
N LEU A 194 -9.77 10.12 -1.01
CA LEU A 194 -8.65 10.51 -0.17
C LEU A 194 -7.36 10.73 -0.98
N ILE A 195 -6.76 11.91 -0.90
CA ILE A 195 -5.41 12.19 -1.42
C ILE A 195 -4.33 12.18 -0.32
N GLY A 196 -4.60 11.45 0.76
CA GLY A 196 -3.80 11.44 1.98
C GLY A 196 -2.38 10.88 1.85
N PHE A 197 -2.05 10.15 0.76
CA PHE A 197 -0.68 9.76 0.48
C PHE A 197 0.24 10.96 0.26
N ALA A 198 -0.28 12.04 -0.30
CA ALA A 198 0.46 13.26 -0.55
C ALA A 198 0.70 14.10 0.71
N LEU A 199 0.04 13.82 1.83
CA LEU A 199 0.16 14.64 3.05
C LEU A 199 1.61 14.70 3.55
N GLY A 200 2.25 13.55 3.74
CA GLY A 200 3.63 13.50 4.19
C GLY A 200 4.60 14.13 3.17
N ASP A 201 4.38 13.86 1.89
CA ASP A 201 5.22 14.41 0.82
C ASP A 201 5.11 15.94 0.78
N SER A 202 3.90 16.50 0.95
CA SER A 202 3.69 17.96 1.01
C SER A 202 4.39 18.64 2.18
N GLU A 203 4.62 17.90 3.27
CA GLU A 203 5.31 18.42 4.45
C GLU A 203 6.84 18.30 4.39
N TYR A 204 7.37 17.36 3.59
CA TYR A 204 8.79 16.99 3.59
C TYR A 204 9.52 17.32 2.29
N ALA A 205 8.83 17.50 1.16
CA ALA A 205 9.46 17.86 -0.10
C ALA A 205 9.98 19.30 -0.09
N ASP A 206 11.09 19.55 -0.78
CA ASP A 206 11.63 20.90 -0.94
C ASP A 206 10.68 21.79 -1.75
N ARG A 207 10.04 21.22 -2.78
CA ARG A 207 9.04 21.89 -3.62
C ARG A 207 7.81 21.03 -3.80
N VAL A 208 6.64 21.67 -3.76
CA VAL A 208 5.33 21.01 -3.93
C VAL A 208 4.56 21.67 -5.06
N ILE A 209 4.23 20.89 -6.07
CA ILE A 209 3.40 21.28 -7.21
C ILE A 209 2.06 20.58 -7.09
N VAL A 210 0.98 21.33 -6.92
CA VAL A 210 -0.39 20.83 -7.03
C VAL A 210 -0.86 20.99 -8.47
N VAL A 211 -1.38 19.92 -9.05
CA VAL A 211 -2.01 19.91 -10.36
C VAL A 211 -3.48 19.60 -10.19
N THR A 212 -4.35 20.43 -10.71
CA THR A 212 -5.81 20.28 -10.56
C THR A 212 -6.53 20.40 -11.92
N ASP A 213 -7.69 19.79 -12.02
CA ASP A 213 -8.61 19.97 -13.15
C ASP A 213 -9.95 20.59 -12.71
N ASN A 214 -9.98 21.13 -11.49
CA ASN A 214 -11.10 21.87 -10.93
C ASN A 214 -10.59 22.95 -9.96
N LEU A 215 -10.29 24.13 -10.52
CA LEU A 215 -9.87 25.29 -9.75
C LEU A 215 -11.11 25.97 -9.15
N VAL A 216 -11.09 26.22 -7.84
CA VAL A 216 -12.18 26.85 -7.10
C VAL A 216 -11.68 28.12 -6.40
N PRO A 217 -12.57 29.06 -6.01
CA PRO A 217 -12.18 30.21 -5.20
C PRO A 217 -11.59 29.79 -3.85
N PHE A 218 -10.65 30.61 -3.34
CA PHE A 218 -10.13 30.47 -1.97
C PHE A 218 -11.21 30.76 -0.92
N PRO A 219 -11.29 29.97 0.18
CA PRO A 219 -10.53 28.76 0.47
C PRO A 219 -11.24 27.48 -0.07
N CYS A 220 -10.46 26.53 -0.59
CA CYS A 220 -10.94 25.19 -0.90
C CYS A 220 -11.10 24.40 0.39
N VAL A 221 -12.33 24.18 0.84
CA VAL A 221 -12.64 23.42 2.07
C VAL A 221 -13.61 22.27 1.77
N PRO A 222 -13.50 21.15 2.50
CA PRO A 222 -12.41 20.79 3.42
C PRO A 222 -11.10 20.55 2.65
N TRP A 223 -9.97 20.91 3.22
CA TRP A 223 -8.68 20.59 2.62
C TRP A 223 -8.08 19.31 3.20
N GLN A 224 -7.43 18.53 2.35
CA GLN A 224 -6.62 17.37 2.71
C GLN A 224 -5.13 17.70 2.60
N ILE A 225 -4.77 18.63 1.71
CA ILE A 225 -3.45 19.25 1.61
C ILE A 225 -3.61 20.74 1.90
N GLN A 226 -2.74 21.25 2.77
CA GLN A 226 -2.73 22.66 3.15
C GLN A 226 -1.92 23.47 2.15
N GLY A 227 -2.48 24.55 1.66
CA GLY A 227 -1.86 25.43 0.68
C GLY A 227 -0.53 26.05 1.14
N ASN A 228 -0.34 26.26 2.46
CA ASN A 228 0.93 26.77 2.99
C ASN A 228 2.13 25.86 2.71
N ASN A 229 1.91 24.58 2.42
CA ASN A 229 2.96 23.64 2.02
C ASN A 229 3.19 23.61 0.49
N VAL A 230 2.33 24.27 -0.30
CA VAL A 230 2.35 24.24 -1.77
C VAL A 230 3.16 25.42 -2.31
N ASP A 231 4.00 25.17 -3.33
CA ASP A 231 4.78 26.21 -4.03
C ASP A 231 4.07 26.70 -5.28
N TYR A 232 3.52 25.78 -6.08
CA TYR A 232 2.91 26.09 -7.37
C TYR A 232 1.60 25.34 -7.55
N VAL A 233 0.63 25.98 -8.21
CA VAL A 233 -0.65 25.39 -8.62
C VAL A 233 -0.74 25.43 -10.13
N VAL A 234 -1.10 24.32 -10.75
CA VAL A 234 -1.27 24.20 -12.20
C VAL A 234 -2.68 23.69 -12.48
N GLU A 235 -3.41 24.40 -13.33
CA GLU A 235 -4.70 23.93 -13.86
C GLU A 235 -4.47 23.21 -15.19
N ILE A 236 -5.08 22.02 -15.33
CA ILE A 236 -5.05 21.21 -16.57
C ILE A 236 -6.47 20.74 -16.93
N ASP A 237 -6.65 20.25 -18.14
CA ASP A 237 -7.96 19.79 -18.60
C ASP A 237 -8.46 18.55 -17.86
N SER A 238 -7.60 17.61 -17.54
CA SER A 238 -7.97 16.37 -16.85
C SER A 238 -6.80 15.73 -16.13
N LEU A 239 -7.02 15.35 -14.87
CA LEU A 239 -6.09 14.52 -14.08
C LEU A 239 -6.18 13.03 -14.43
N GLY A 240 -7.31 12.61 -15.00
CA GLY A 240 -7.56 11.23 -15.34
C GLY A 240 -9.02 10.81 -15.20
N ASP A 241 -9.24 9.50 -15.16
CA ASP A 241 -10.57 8.89 -15.11
C ASP A 241 -10.87 8.33 -13.70
N PRO A 242 -11.73 9.00 -12.90
CA PRO A 242 -12.05 8.54 -11.55
C PRO A 242 -12.81 7.21 -11.52
N SER A 243 -13.45 6.78 -12.60
CA SER A 243 -14.11 5.47 -12.66
C SER A 243 -13.10 4.32 -12.56
N LYS A 244 -11.84 4.54 -12.95
CA LYS A 244 -10.76 3.55 -12.94
C LYS A 244 -10.04 3.43 -11.58
N ILE A 245 -10.50 4.13 -10.54
CA ILE A 245 -10.12 3.80 -9.16
C ILE A 245 -10.72 2.45 -8.76
N VAL A 246 -11.87 2.11 -9.33
CA VAL A 246 -12.47 0.78 -9.23
C VAL A 246 -11.61 -0.22 -10.03
N SER A 247 -11.33 -1.37 -9.43
CA SER A 247 -10.61 -2.46 -10.07
C SER A 247 -11.35 -3.78 -9.86
N GLY A 248 -10.98 -4.83 -10.57
CA GLY A 248 -11.52 -6.18 -10.35
C GLY A 248 -11.35 -6.69 -8.92
N THR A 249 -10.47 -6.06 -8.13
CA THR A 249 -10.29 -6.35 -6.71
C THR A 249 -11.36 -5.70 -5.82
N THR A 250 -12.25 -4.86 -6.34
CA THR A 250 -13.35 -4.21 -5.61
C THR A 250 -14.72 -4.86 -5.84
N GLU A 251 -14.75 -6.03 -6.49
CA GLU A 251 -15.94 -6.85 -6.66
C GLU A 251 -15.89 -8.07 -5.74
N VAL A 252 -17.07 -8.43 -5.17
CA VAL A 252 -17.21 -9.65 -4.36
C VAL A 252 -16.93 -10.87 -5.23
N THR A 253 -16.14 -11.79 -4.71
CA THR A 253 -15.86 -13.06 -5.40
C THR A 253 -17.13 -13.87 -5.66
N LYS A 254 -17.15 -14.57 -6.79
CA LYS A 254 -18.19 -15.55 -7.13
C LYS A 254 -17.69 -17.00 -6.98
N SER A 255 -16.40 -17.19 -6.66
CA SER A 255 -15.83 -18.51 -6.44
C SER A 255 -16.36 -19.13 -5.14
N PRO A 256 -16.96 -20.33 -5.17
CA PRO A 256 -17.44 -21.01 -3.96
C PRO A 256 -16.36 -21.18 -2.90
N ASP A 257 -15.15 -21.54 -3.29
CA ASP A 257 -14.02 -21.75 -2.37
C ASP A 257 -13.67 -20.45 -1.63
N ARG A 258 -13.63 -19.34 -2.37
CA ARG A 258 -13.33 -18.03 -1.77
C ARG A 258 -14.47 -17.47 -0.92
N LEU A 259 -15.72 -17.82 -1.24
CA LEU A 259 -16.88 -17.52 -0.39
C LEU A 259 -16.81 -18.33 0.91
N LEU A 260 -16.43 -19.62 0.85
CA LEU A 260 -16.20 -20.44 2.04
C LEU A 260 -15.09 -19.89 2.94
N ILE A 261 -13.98 -19.45 2.35
CA ILE A 261 -12.90 -18.76 3.10
C ILE A 261 -13.46 -17.52 3.82
N ALA A 262 -14.23 -16.71 3.11
CA ALA A 262 -14.82 -15.48 3.67
C ALA A 262 -15.79 -15.77 4.82
N GLU A 263 -16.58 -16.85 4.72
CA GLU A 263 -17.46 -17.30 5.78
C GLU A 263 -16.67 -17.80 7.00
N TYR A 264 -15.62 -18.61 6.78
CA TYR A 264 -14.74 -19.06 7.86
C TYR A 264 -14.06 -17.89 8.59
N VAL A 265 -13.65 -16.83 7.87
CA VAL A 265 -13.11 -15.62 8.49
C VAL A 265 -14.14 -14.98 9.43
N ALA A 266 -15.36 -14.77 8.95
CA ALA A 266 -16.42 -14.14 9.75
C ALA A 266 -16.79 -15.02 10.96
N GLN A 267 -16.88 -16.34 10.78
CA GLN A 267 -17.14 -17.30 11.85
C GLN A 267 -16.00 -17.32 12.87
N PHE A 268 -14.73 -17.33 12.40
CA PHE A 268 -13.58 -17.30 13.29
C PHE A 268 -13.57 -16.04 14.16
N ILE A 269 -13.80 -14.86 13.58
CA ILE A 269 -13.85 -13.58 14.31
C ILE A 269 -14.95 -13.60 15.38
N GLU A 270 -16.09 -14.25 15.12
CA GLU A 270 -17.17 -14.43 16.10
C GLU A 270 -16.76 -15.42 17.20
N GLU A 271 -16.35 -16.62 16.83
CA GLU A 271 -16.10 -17.72 17.78
C GLU A 271 -14.81 -17.51 18.62
N ALA A 272 -13.81 -16.83 18.07
CA ALA A 272 -12.62 -16.41 18.82
C ALA A 272 -12.90 -15.25 19.79
N GLY A 273 -14.15 -14.76 19.88
CA GLY A 273 -14.52 -13.67 20.78
C GLY A 273 -13.97 -12.30 20.39
N ILE A 274 -13.50 -12.13 19.17
CA ILE A 274 -13.02 -10.84 18.64
C ILE A 274 -14.22 -9.93 18.34
N MET A 275 -15.31 -10.48 17.77
CA MET A 275 -16.54 -9.77 17.49
C MET A 275 -17.35 -9.50 18.78
N LYS A 276 -17.08 -8.38 19.40
CA LYS A 276 -17.78 -7.85 20.57
C LYS A 276 -18.15 -6.39 20.34
N ASP A 277 -19.08 -5.87 21.11
CA ASP A 277 -19.46 -4.47 20.97
C ASP A 277 -18.25 -3.53 21.12
N GLY A 278 -18.11 -2.59 20.21
CA GLY A 278 -16.98 -1.67 20.13
C GLY A 278 -15.70 -2.28 19.55
N PHE A 279 -15.72 -3.48 18.95
CA PHE A 279 -14.55 -4.00 18.24
C PHE A 279 -14.19 -3.16 16.99
N SER A 280 -13.05 -3.43 16.42
CA SER A 280 -12.60 -2.77 15.18
C SER A 280 -11.94 -3.77 14.25
N PHE A 281 -12.12 -3.57 12.95
CA PHE A 281 -11.47 -4.42 11.96
C PHE A 281 -11.01 -3.65 10.73
N GLN A 282 -10.05 -4.24 10.02
CA GLN A 282 -9.62 -3.82 8.71
C GLN A 282 -9.93 -4.91 7.68
N ALA A 283 -10.56 -4.50 6.58
CA ALA A 283 -10.72 -5.30 5.38
C ALA A 283 -9.79 -4.76 4.28
N GLY A 284 -9.06 -5.65 3.60
CA GLY A 284 -8.30 -5.30 2.40
C GLY A 284 -9.18 -5.25 1.15
N ALA A 285 -8.63 -4.75 0.05
CA ALA A 285 -9.19 -4.97 -1.28
C ALA A 285 -9.09 -6.47 -1.64
N GLY A 286 -9.97 -6.92 -2.53
CA GLY A 286 -10.00 -8.31 -3.00
C GLY A 286 -11.33 -8.99 -2.71
N GLY A 287 -11.80 -9.78 -3.68
CA GLY A 287 -13.14 -10.34 -3.66
C GLY A 287 -13.47 -11.18 -2.44
N THR A 288 -12.51 -11.90 -1.86
CA THR A 288 -12.66 -12.66 -0.62
C THR A 288 -12.85 -11.74 0.58
N ASN A 289 -12.05 -10.66 0.67
CA ASN A 289 -12.15 -9.69 1.75
C ASN A 289 -13.46 -8.92 1.72
N LEU A 290 -13.98 -8.62 0.53
CA LEU A 290 -15.28 -7.97 0.39
C LEU A 290 -16.44 -8.91 0.78
N ALA A 291 -16.33 -10.20 0.41
CA ALA A 291 -17.29 -11.22 0.82
C ALA A 291 -17.31 -11.39 2.35
N PHE A 292 -16.14 -11.41 2.98
CA PHE A 292 -16.03 -11.50 4.44
C PHE A 292 -16.76 -10.35 5.15
N VAL A 293 -16.69 -9.12 4.64
CA VAL A 293 -17.43 -7.97 5.21
C VAL A 293 -18.93 -8.23 5.19
N LEU A 294 -19.45 -8.82 4.12
CA LEU A 294 -20.88 -9.16 4.04
C LEU A 294 -21.27 -10.24 5.05
N TYR A 295 -20.51 -11.33 5.17
CA TYR A 295 -20.78 -12.37 6.16
C TYR A 295 -20.66 -11.85 7.60
N LEU A 296 -19.65 -11.02 7.87
CA LEU A 296 -19.47 -10.40 9.18
C LEU A 296 -20.65 -9.46 9.51
N LYS A 297 -21.12 -8.66 8.54
CA LYS A 297 -22.28 -7.79 8.67
C LYS A 297 -23.53 -8.55 9.16
N GLU A 298 -23.82 -9.70 8.55
CA GLU A 298 -24.97 -10.50 8.94
C GLU A 298 -24.83 -11.08 10.37
N ARG A 299 -23.61 -11.48 10.75
CA ARG A 299 -23.31 -11.94 12.12
C ARG A 299 -23.42 -10.81 13.14
N MET A 300 -22.93 -9.61 12.81
CA MET A 300 -23.09 -8.41 13.64
C MET A 300 -24.55 -8.08 13.88
N LYS A 301 -25.40 -8.10 12.83
CA LYS A 301 -26.85 -7.90 12.95
C LYS A 301 -27.50 -8.93 13.86
N LYS A 302 -27.18 -10.21 13.65
CA LYS A 302 -27.76 -11.32 14.44
C LYS A 302 -27.40 -11.23 15.93
N LYS A 303 -26.20 -10.76 16.25
CA LYS A 303 -25.72 -10.62 17.64
C LYS A 303 -26.01 -9.26 18.26
N GLY A 304 -26.49 -8.28 17.48
CA GLY A 304 -26.67 -6.91 17.94
C GLY A 304 -25.36 -6.21 18.29
N VAL A 305 -24.26 -6.57 17.61
CA VAL A 305 -22.90 -6.04 17.84
C VAL A 305 -22.60 -4.91 16.87
N LYS A 306 -22.01 -3.83 17.37
CA LYS A 306 -21.58 -2.68 16.60
C LYS A 306 -20.05 -2.50 16.68
N ALA A 307 -19.41 -2.22 15.55
CA ALA A 307 -18.01 -1.84 15.52
C ALA A 307 -17.81 -0.38 15.94
N ARG A 308 -16.77 -0.08 16.68
CA ARG A 308 -16.37 1.29 16.99
C ARG A 308 -15.86 2.01 15.75
N PHE A 309 -15.05 1.33 14.95
CA PHE A 309 -14.64 1.79 13.62
C PHE A 309 -14.26 0.62 12.72
N VAL A 310 -14.40 0.85 11.44
CA VAL A 310 -13.87 -0.02 10.40
C VAL A 310 -12.82 0.72 9.60
N ARG A 311 -11.87 -0.01 9.01
CA ARG A 311 -10.75 0.58 8.32
C ARG A 311 -10.32 -0.21 7.09
N GLY A 312 -9.52 0.42 6.25
CA GLY A 312 -8.97 -0.15 5.03
C GLY A 312 -9.13 0.80 3.87
N GLY A 313 -9.14 0.27 2.66
CA GLY A 313 -9.63 1.00 1.50
C GLY A 313 -11.16 0.99 1.52
N SER A 314 -11.77 2.18 1.53
CA SER A 314 -13.21 2.29 1.60
C SER A 314 -13.88 1.85 0.30
N THR A 315 -14.92 1.02 0.46
CA THR A 315 -15.78 0.54 -0.61
C THR A 315 -17.23 0.68 -0.19
N LYS A 316 -18.15 0.52 -1.15
CA LYS A 316 -19.61 0.49 -0.88
C LYS A 316 -20.00 -0.41 0.28
N TYR A 317 -19.25 -1.48 0.56
CA TYR A 317 -19.56 -2.42 1.64
C TYR A 317 -19.25 -1.84 3.02
N LEU A 318 -18.15 -1.08 3.17
CA LEU A 318 -17.87 -0.36 4.41
C LEU A 318 -18.83 0.83 4.59
N VAL A 319 -19.17 1.51 3.50
CA VAL A 319 -20.18 2.58 3.51
C VAL A 319 -21.52 2.06 4.00
N GLN A 320 -21.97 0.89 3.53
CA GLN A 320 -23.19 0.25 4.02
C GLN A 320 -23.17 -0.04 5.52
N LEU A 321 -22.02 -0.49 6.08
CA LEU A 321 -21.91 -0.69 7.53
C LEU A 321 -22.12 0.62 8.31
N LEU A 322 -21.59 1.73 7.80
CA LEU A 322 -21.73 3.05 8.40
C LEU A 322 -23.19 3.54 8.32
N GLU A 323 -23.79 3.48 7.13
CA GLU A 323 -25.16 3.96 6.87
C GLU A 323 -26.23 3.10 7.57
N GLU A 324 -25.97 1.80 7.75
CA GLU A 324 -26.84 0.89 8.52
C GLU A 324 -26.60 0.96 10.04
N GLY A 325 -25.68 1.80 10.51
CA GLY A 325 -25.38 1.99 11.94
C GLY A 325 -24.64 0.82 12.60
N LEU A 326 -24.00 -0.05 11.81
CA LEU A 326 -23.20 -1.18 12.30
C LEU A 326 -21.77 -0.79 12.64
N THR A 327 -21.34 0.40 12.28
CA THR A 327 -20.09 1.01 12.75
C THR A 327 -20.31 2.48 13.06
N ASP A 328 -19.55 3.03 14.01
CA ASP A 328 -19.59 4.46 14.32
C ASP A 328 -18.83 5.29 13.29
N TYR A 329 -17.68 4.75 12.78
CA TYR A 329 -16.80 5.48 11.88
C TYR A 329 -16.18 4.57 10.82
N ILE A 330 -15.91 5.15 9.63
CA ILE A 330 -14.92 4.65 8.70
C ILE A 330 -13.67 5.51 8.88
N LEU A 331 -12.54 4.89 9.23
CA LEU A 331 -11.24 5.55 9.26
C LEU A 331 -10.48 5.20 7.98
N ASP A 332 -10.70 6.00 6.92
CA ASP A 332 -10.24 5.68 5.58
C ASP A 332 -8.74 5.95 5.38
N GLY A 333 -8.05 5.00 4.77
CA GLY A 333 -6.66 5.13 4.34
C GLY A 333 -6.52 5.32 2.83
N GLN A 334 -7.52 4.91 2.07
CA GLN A 334 -7.62 5.08 0.61
C GLN A 334 -9.04 4.73 0.14
N THR A 335 -9.57 5.48 -0.82
CA THR A 335 -10.88 5.24 -1.40
C THR A 335 -10.76 4.33 -2.63
N PHE A 336 -11.58 3.27 -2.70
CA PHE A 336 -11.49 2.24 -3.75
C PHE A 336 -12.68 2.21 -4.71
N ASP A 337 -13.75 2.92 -4.43
CA ASP A 337 -14.87 3.07 -5.35
C ASP A 337 -15.57 4.43 -5.17
N LEU A 338 -16.50 4.75 -6.10
CA LEU A 338 -17.18 6.04 -6.12
C LEU A 338 -18.17 6.21 -4.96
N GLU A 339 -18.66 5.11 -4.35
CA GLU A 339 -19.47 5.17 -3.14
C GLU A 339 -18.64 5.60 -1.92
N GLY A 340 -17.38 5.14 -1.82
CA GLY A 340 -16.44 5.65 -0.84
C GLY A 340 -16.19 7.15 -1.02
N VAL A 341 -16.04 7.63 -2.27
CA VAL A 341 -15.88 9.07 -2.58
C VAL A 341 -17.10 9.86 -2.14
N ARG A 342 -18.32 9.39 -2.48
CA ARG A 342 -19.59 10.01 -2.07
C ARG A 342 -19.68 10.09 -0.56
N SER A 343 -19.47 8.97 0.11
CA SER A 343 -19.58 8.89 1.56
C SER A 343 -18.58 9.81 2.28
N MET A 344 -17.33 9.88 1.81
CA MET A 344 -16.32 10.77 2.40
C MET A 344 -16.70 12.26 2.23
N ARG A 345 -17.38 12.62 1.16
CA ARG A 345 -17.86 13.98 0.92
C ARG A 345 -19.07 14.33 1.80
N GLU A 346 -19.98 13.37 2.02
CA GLU A 346 -21.31 13.61 2.57
C GLU A 346 -21.47 13.20 4.03
N ASN A 347 -20.67 12.25 4.52
CA ASN A 347 -20.80 11.69 5.86
C ASN A 347 -19.62 12.11 6.76
N PRO A 348 -19.85 12.92 7.81
CA PRO A 348 -18.79 13.37 8.71
C PRO A 348 -18.11 12.25 9.50
N ASN A 349 -18.75 11.08 9.59
CA ASN A 349 -18.20 9.91 10.27
C ASN A 349 -17.33 9.05 9.33
N HIS A 350 -17.25 9.41 8.05
CA HIS A 350 -16.26 8.87 7.11
C HIS A 350 -15.02 9.77 7.15
N VAL A 351 -14.05 9.38 7.98
CA VAL A 351 -12.93 10.23 8.40
C VAL A 351 -11.69 9.97 7.54
N ASN A 352 -11.14 11.05 7.02
CA ASN A 352 -9.82 11.06 6.38
C ASN A 352 -8.73 10.82 7.43
N THR A 353 -8.09 9.65 7.41
CA THR A 353 -6.99 9.32 8.31
C THR A 353 -5.67 9.12 7.60
N SER A 354 -5.43 9.70 6.52
CA SER A 354 -4.26 9.54 5.67
C SER A 354 -3.30 8.36 6.02
N PRO A 355 -2.61 7.73 5.10
CA PRO A 355 -1.61 6.71 5.45
C PRO A 355 -0.49 7.24 6.36
N PHE A 356 -0.21 8.55 6.33
CA PHE A 356 0.77 9.18 7.20
C PHE A 356 0.40 9.08 8.69
N THR A 357 -0.86 9.33 9.05
CA THR A 357 -1.33 9.18 10.43
C THR A 357 -1.66 7.73 10.80
N SER A 358 -1.93 6.92 9.80
CA SER A 358 -2.40 5.55 9.97
C SER A 358 -1.30 4.53 10.20
N TYR A 359 -0.13 4.76 9.61
CA TYR A 359 0.96 3.80 9.52
C TYR A 359 2.32 4.39 9.89
N ASN A 360 2.38 5.65 10.33
CA ASN A 360 3.64 6.33 10.61
C ASN A 360 4.42 5.62 11.71
N PHE A 361 5.59 5.08 11.36
CA PHE A 361 6.48 4.39 12.30
C PHE A 361 7.02 5.32 13.40
N HIS A 362 7.26 6.60 13.08
CA HIS A 362 7.71 7.62 14.03
C HIS A 362 6.59 8.31 14.79
N GLY A 363 5.34 7.96 14.52
CA GLY A 363 4.21 8.43 15.32
C GLY A 363 4.25 7.84 16.72
N LYS A 364 3.87 8.61 17.74
CA LYS A 364 3.69 8.09 19.11
C LYS A 364 2.67 6.94 19.14
N GLY A 365 1.69 6.98 18.25
CA GLY A 365 0.71 5.94 18.00
C GLY A 365 0.20 6.05 16.57
N ASN A 366 -0.40 4.97 16.08
CA ASN A 366 -1.04 4.93 14.77
C ASN A 366 -2.28 4.04 14.81
N PHE A 367 -3.15 4.16 13.80
CA PHE A 367 -4.40 3.41 13.78
C PHE A 367 -4.21 1.90 13.58
N ALA A 368 -3.14 1.46 12.90
CA ALA A 368 -2.89 0.03 12.70
C ALA A 368 -2.72 -0.71 14.02
N SER A 369 -2.07 -0.08 15.01
CA SER A 369 -1.78 -0.68 16.31
C SER A 369 -2.99 -0.83 17.24
N ILE A 370 -4.13 -0.22 16.91
CA ILE A 370 -5.36 -0.28 17.74
C ILE A 370 -6.48 -1.07 17.07
N ILE A 371 -6.21 -1.70 15.92
CA ILE A 371 -7.17 -2.56 15.22
C ILE A 371 -7.25 -3.92 15.93
N ASP A 372 -8.46 -4.39 16.24
CA ASP A 372 -8.64 -5.69 16.88
C ASP A 372 -8.34 -6.84 15.92
N THR A 373 -8.73 -6.74 14.64
CA THR A 373 -8.36 -7.73 13.62
C THR A 373 -8.15 -7.12 12.25
N ALA A 374 -7.11 -7.57 11.56
CA ALA A 374 -6.86 -7.24 10.16
C ALA A 374 -6.97 -8.51 9.30
N VAL A 375 -7.80 -8.44 8.26
CA VAL A 375 -7.98 -9.53 7.28
C VAL A 375 -7.26 -9.14 5.99
N LEU A 376 -6.28 -9.94 5.62
CA LEU A 376 -5.33 -9.65 4.54
C LEU A 376 -5.24 -10.84 3.57
N GLY A 377 -4.75 -10.58 2.36
CA GLY A 377 -4.39 -11.63 1.40
C GLY A 377 -2.88 -11.90 1.39
N ALA A 378 -2.45 -12.97 0.73
CA ALA A 378 -1.06 -13.27 0.42
C ALA A 378 -0.96 -14.03 -0.91
N THR A 379 0.21 -13.99 -1.54
CA THR A 379 0.51 -14.82 -2.72
C THR A 379 1.01 -16.20 -2.32
N GLU A 380 1.79 -16.28 -1.24
CA GLU A 380 2.29 -17.52 -0.64
C GLU A 380 2.37 -17.36 0.89
N VAL A 381 2.24 -18.47 1.60
CA VAL A 381 2.51 -18.57 3.04
C VAL A 381 3.27 -19.87 3.30
N ASP A 382 4.29 -19.85 4.15
CA ASP A 382 5.02 -21.07 4.51
C ASP A 382 4.58 -21.69 5.84
N ILE A 383 5.10 -22.88 6.11
CA ILE A 383 4.82 -23.65 7.33
C ILE A 383 5.25 -22.93 8.62
N ASN A 384 6.07 -21.89 8.54
CA ASN A 384 6.47 -21.03 9.65
C ASN A 384 5.63 -19.73 9.71
N PHE A 385 4.52 -19.68 8.97
CA PHE A 385 3.63 -18.52 8.85
C PHE A 385 4.25 -17.29 8.16
N ASN A 386 5.46 -17.38 7.64
CA ASN A 386 6.00 -16.30 6.81
C ASN A 386 5.13 -16.09 5.57
N ALA A 387 5.00 -14.85 5.11
CA ALA A 387 4.15 -14.56 3.97
C ALA A 387 4.83 -13.70 2.90
N ASN A 388 4.46 -13.98 1.65
CA ASN A 388 4.80 -13.25 0.45
C ASN A 388 3.56 -12.52 -0.07
N VAL A 389 3.73 -11.25 -0.50
CA VAL A 389 2.66 -10.46 -1.13
C VAL A 389 3.14 -9.71 -2.37
N VAL A 390 4.41 -9.80 -2.74
CA VAL A 390 4.99 -8.98 -3.83
C VAL A 390 5.34 -9.77 -5.07
N THR A 391 5.68 -11.07 -4.93
CA THR A 391 5.97 -11.93 -6.08
C THR A 391 4.98 -13.08 -6.19
N HIS A 392 4.90 -13.66 -7.38
CA HIS A 392 4.38 -15.01 -7.55
C HIS A 392 5.44 -16.07 -7.23
N SER A 393 5.05 -17.34 -7.22
CA SER A 393 5.96 -18.50 -7.09
C SER A 393 6.96 -18.64 -8.25
N ASP A 394 6.70 -17.99 -9.39
CA ASP A 394 7.62 -17.86 -10.53
C ASP A 394 8.69 -16.78 -10.37
N GLY A 395 8.67 -16.05 -9.25
CA GLY A 395 9.62 -14.98 -8.92
C GLY A 395 9.30 -13.60 -9.52
N TYR A 396 8.29 -13.48 -10.39
CA TYR A 396 7.91 -12.19 -10.97
C TYR A 396 7.19 -11.31 -9.98
N LEU A 397 7.56 -10.01 -9.95
CA LEU A 397 6.83 -8.99 -9.19
C LEU A 397 5.41 -8.85 -9.72
N LEU A 398 4.45 -8.95 -8.81
CA LEU A 398 3.03 -8.81 -9.08
C LEU A 398 2.53 -7.41 -8.75
N HIS A 399 2.87 -6.94 -7.55
CA HIS A 399 2.49 -5.64 -7.03
C HIS A 399 3.40 -5.24 -5.86
N GLY A 400 3.07 -4.20 -5.14
CA GLY A 400 3.83 -3.78 -3.97
C GLY A 400 3.20 -4.21 -2.65
N ILE A 401 3.81 -3.79 -1.56
CA ILE A 401 3.45 -4.17 -0.19
C ILE A 401 2.17 -3.47 0.25
N GLY A 402 1.93 -2.22 -0.19
CA GLY A 402 0.80 -1.44 0.30
C GLY A 402 0.85 -1.16 1.79
N GLY A 403 -0.30 -1.16 2.45
CA GLY A 403 -0.41 -1.08 3.92
C GLY A 403 -0.24 -2.41 4.64
N TRP A 404 0.03 -3.49 3.92
CA TRP A 404 -0.02 -4.86 4.41
C TRP A 404 0.89 -5.10 5.62
N GLN A 405 2.19 -4.78 5.53
CA GLN A 405 3.14 -4.92 6.64
C GLN A 405 2.71 -4.12 7.89
N ASN A 406 2.11 -2.95 7.69
CA ASN A 406 1.67 -2.10 8.79
C ASN A 406 0.48 -2.72 9.55
N CYS A 407 -0.39 -3.45 8.84
CA CYS A 407 -1.54 -4.13 9.42
C CYS A 407 -1.17 -5.38 10.23
N LEU A 408 0.04 -5.92 10.05
CA LEU A 408 0.56 -7.03 10.87
C LEU A 408 0.72 -6.65 12.36
N TYR A 409 0.66 -5.37 12.69
CA TYR A 409 0.68 -4.90 14.08
C TYR A 409 -0.71 -4.83 14.73
N SER A 410 -1.77 -5.33 14.06
CA SER A 410 -3.09 -5.51 14.67
C SER A 410 -3.05 -6.57 15.78
N LYS A 411 -4.05 -6.59 16.66
CA LYS A 411 -4.12 -7.56 17.75
C LYS A 411 -4.29 -9.00 17.26
N CYS A 412 -4.94 -9.17 16.09
CA CYS A 412 -5.08 -10.46 15.41
C CYS A 412 -4.97 -10.27 13.90
N THR A 413 -3.91 -10.80 13.31
CA THR A 413 -3.70 -10.79 11.86
C THR A 413 -4.18 -12.10 11.25
N ILE A 414 -5.14 -12.01 10.33
CA ILE A 414 -5.72 -13.13 9.60
C ILE A 414 -5.34 -13.04 8.13
N LEU A 415 -4.75 -14.09 7.57
CA LEU A 415 -4.57 -14.24 6.14
C LEU A 415 -5.69 -15.12 5.57
N ALA A 416 -6.53 -14.52 4.72
CA ALA A 416 -7.63 -15.18 4.02
C ALA A 416 -7.21 -15.46 2.56
N ILE A 417 -6.81 -16.69 2.28
CA ILE A 417 -6.15 -17.07 1.03
C ILE A 417 -6.68 -18.42 0.52
N PRO A 418 -6.80 -18.63 -0.80
CA PRO A 418 -7.03 -19.96 -1.34
C PRO A 418 -5.79 -20.84 -1.08
N SER A 419 -6.01 -22.12 -0.86
CA SER A 419 -4.91 -23.07 -0.60
C SER A 419 -4.01 -23.29 -1.82
N PHE A 420 -4.54 -23.12 -3.03
CA PHE A 420 -3.79 -23.11 -4.30
C PHE A 420 -4.46 -22.19 -5.34
N ARG A 421 -3.72 -21.84 -6.40
CA ARG A 421 -4.21 -21.11 -7.59
C ARG A 421 -3.71 -21.81 -8.84
N ASP A 422 -4.61 -22.13 -9.78
CA ASP A 422 -4.25 -22.81 -11.04
C ASP A 422 -3.34 -24.05 -10.82
N ARG A 423 -3.63 -24.84 -9.78
CA ARG A 423 -2.85 -26.01 -9.32
C ARG A 423 -1.44 -25.66 -8.79
N ILE A 424 -1.17 -24.41 -8.49
CA ILE A 424 0.07 -23.98 -7.82
C ILE A 424 -0.24 -23.81 -6.34
N PRO A 425 0.43 -24.54 -5.43
CA PRO A 425 0.27 -24.39 -3.99
C PRO A 425 0.51 -22.96 -3.54
N VAL A 426 -0.32 -22.45 -2.62
CA VAL A 426 -0.14 -21.18 -1.92
C VAL A 426 0.45 -21.41 -0.53
N ILE A 427 0.16 -22.58 0.06
CA ILE A 427 0.82 -23.03 1.30
C ILE A 427 2.05 -23.83 0.89
N VAL A 428 3.24 -23.36 1.27
CA VAL A 428 4.53 -23.89 0.80
C VAL A 428 5.48 -24.19 1.98
N ASP A 429 6.61 -24.81 1.70
CA ASP A 429 7.64 -25.07 2.72
C ASP A 429 8.40 -23.79 3.09
N GLU A 430 8.67 -22.93 2.09
CA GLU A 430 9.36 -21.65 2.23
C GLU A 430 8.85 -20.69 1.15
N VAL A 431 8.47 -19.46 1.53
CA VAL A 431 8.01 -18.44 0.59
C VAL A 431 9.12 -17.98 -0.35
N THR A 432 8.75 -17.69 -1.60
CA THR A 432 9.68 -17.19 -2.62
C THR A 432 10.31 -15.86 -2.20
N THR A 433 9.49 -14.94 -1.70
CA THR A 433 9.94 -13.63 -1.19
C THR A 433 9.31 -13.36 0.17
N LEU A 434 10.14 -13.02 1.15
CA LEU A 434 9.66 -12.70 2.50
C LEU A 434 9.18 -11.24 2.57
N CYS A 435 7.89 -11.06 2.82
CA CYS A 435 7.29 -9.75 3.05
C CYS A 435 6.81 -9.55 4.48
N GLY A 436 6.39 -10.63 5.15
CA GLY A 436 5.91 -10.61 6.53
C GLY A 436 6.47 -11.75 7.34
N PRO A 437 7.23 -11.44 8.42
CA PRO A 437 7.67 -12.45 9.37
C PRO A 437 6.50 -13.17 10.04
N GLY A 438 6.56 -14.50 10.14
CA GLY A 438 5.49 -15.33 10.66
C GLY A 438 5.15 -15.08 12.13
N GLU A 439 6.05 -14.48 12.89
CA GLU A 439 5.78 -14.06 14.27
C GLU A 439 4.69 -12.98 14.40
N LEU A 440 4.29 -12.32 13.30
CA LEU A 440 3.23 -11.32 13.26
C LEU A 440 1.94 -11.81 12.58
N ILE A 441 1.91 -13.07 12.12
CA ILE A 441 0.75 -13.65 11.46
C ILE A 441 0.14 -14.69 12.39
N ASP A 442 -1.12 -14.45 12.76
CA ASP A 442 -1.78 -15.22 13.81
C ASP A 442 -2.60 -16.38 13.27
N VAL A 443 -3.28 -16.17 12.14
CA VAL A 443 -4.22 -17.15 11.58
C VAL A 443 -4.13 -17.16 10.06
N ILE A 444 -4.16 -18.34 9.49
CA ILE A 444 -4.27 -18.57 8.04
C ILE A 444 -5.57 -19.32 7.80
N ILE A 445 -6.46 -18.77 6.98
CA ILE A 445 -7.77 -19.33 6.66
C ILE A 445 -7.82 -19.67 5.18
N THR A 446 -8.04 -20.93 4.89
CA THR A 446 -8.22 -21.48 3.54
C THR A 446 -9.55 -22.22 3.46
N GLU A 447 -9.97 -22.60 2.26
CA GLU A 447 -11.15 -23.46 2.05
C GLU A 447 -10.95 -24.90 2.60
N ARG A 448 -9.69 -25.27 2.94
CA ARG A 448 -9.36 -26.62 3.48
C ARG A 448 -9.21 -26.67 4.97
N GLY A 449 -9.13 -25.53 5.62
CA GLY A 449 -9.01 -25.44 7.06
C GLY A 449 -8.39 -24.14 7.52
N ILE A 450 -8.30 -24.04 8.84
CA ILE A 450 -7.82 -22.86 9.56
C ILE A 450 -6.59 -23.26 10.35
N ALA A 451 -5.45 -22.67 10.03
CA ALA A 451 -4.22 -22.83 10.81
C ALA A 451 -4.03 -21.64 11.74
N ILE A 452 -3.94 -21.91 13.04
CA ILE A 452 -3.63 -20.90 14.06
C ILE A 452 -2.16 -21.03 14.41
N ASN A 453 -1.44 -19.91 14.42
CA ASN A 453 -0.04 -19.91 14.80
C ASN A 453 0.13 -20.48 16.22
N PRO A 454 0.99 -21.49 16.41
CA PRO A 454 1.13 -22.16 17.73
C PRO A 454 1.48 -21.22 18.89
N ARG A 455 2.06 -20.05 18.63
CA ARG A 455 2.31 -19.03 19.66
C ARG A 455 1.03 -18.38 20.21
N ARG A 456 -0.11 -18.48 19.50
CA ARG A 456 -1.40 -17.89 19.85
C ARG A 456 -2.27 -18.89 20.63
N GLN A 457 -1.78 -19.31 21.80
CA GLN A 457 -2.49 -20.24 22.69
C GLN A 457 -3.84 -19.67 23.16
N ASP A 458 -3.96 -18.36 23.23
CA ASP A 458 -5.21 -17.65 23.52
C ASP A 458 -6.29 -17.93 22.46
N LEU A 459 -5.93 -17.86 21.19
CA LEU A 459 -6.85 -18.14 20.08
C LEU A 459 -7.19 -19.62 19.96
N LEU A 460 -6.19 -20.50 20.11
CA LEU A 460 -6.41 -21.96 20.11
C LEU A 460 -7.43 -22.36 21.18
N LYS A 461 -7.28 -21.83 22.39
CA LYS A 461 -8.23 -22.08 23.49
C LYS A 461 -9.62 -21.49 23.21
N ALA A 462 -9.68 -20.30 22.61
CA ALA A 462 -10.94 -19.61 22.35
C ALA A 462 -11.83 -20.37 21.36
N VAL A 463 -11.24 -21.11 20.40
CA VAL A 463 -11.98 -21.87 19.39
C VAL A 463 -12.08 -23.37 19.70
N GLU A 464 -11.62 -23.81 20.86
CA GLU A 464 -11.71 -25.22 21.29
C GLU A 464 -13.17 -25.65 21.38
N GLY A 465 -13.52 -26.79 20.76
CA GLY A 465 -14.87 -27.32 20.74
C GLY A 465 -15.85 -26.62 19.79
N THR A 466 -15.40 -25.64 19.00
CA THR A 466 -16.20 -25.02 17.94
C THR A 466 -16.30 -25.94 16.70
N SER A 467 -17.17 -25.58 15.75
CA SER A 467 -17.29 -26.31 14.47
C SER A 467 -16.26 -25.91 13.42
N LEU A 468 -15.35 -25.00 13.75
CA LEU A 468 -14.31 -24.53 12.83
C LEU A 468 -13.33 -25.65 12.46
N PRO A 469 -12.93 -25.80 11.19
CA PRO A 469 -12.00 -26.85 10.74
C PRO A 469 -10.55 -26.48 11.09
N ILE A 470 -10.20 -26.49 12.38
CA ILE A 470 -8.86 -26.17 12.85
C ILE A 470 -7.90 -27.31 12.51
N LYS A 471 -6.80 -26.99 11.83
CA LYS A 471 -5.75 -27.94 11.42
C LYS A 471 -4.35 -27.36 11.60
N PRO A 472 -3.32 -28.19 11.83
CA PRO A 472 -1.93 -27.74 11.67
C PRO A 472 -1.67 -27.27 10.24
N ILE A 473 -0.87 -26.23 10.06
CA ILE A 473 -0.53 -25.71 8.73
C ILE A 473 0.14 -26.74 7.83
N THR A 474 0.92 -27.64 8.43
CA THR A 474 1.58 -28.75 7.73
C THR A 474 0.59 -29.75 7.13
N GLU A 475 -0.52 -30.01 7.82
CA GLU A 475 -1.57 -30.88 7.30
C GLU A 475 -2.24 -30.23 6.07
N ILE A 476 -2.55 -28.93 6.14
CA ILE A 476 -3.11 -28.20 4.99
C ILE A 476 -2.11 -28.20 3.82
N ARG A 477 -0.81 -27.97 4.09
CA ARG A 477 0.24 -28.03 3.07
C ARG A 477 0.31 -29.39 2.40
N ASP A 478 0.27 -30.49 3.18
CA ASP A 478 0.37 -31.86 2.65
C ASP A 478 -0.83 -32.21 1.77
N GLU A 479 -2.06 -31.87 2.18
CA GLU A 479 -3.27 -32.00 1.36
C GLU A 479 -3.14 -31.23 0.04
N VAL A 480 -2.61 -30.00 0.09
CA VAL A 480 -2.46 -29.16 -1.10
C VAL A 480 -1.41 -29.74 -2.05
N PHE A 481 -0.30 -30.25 -1.54
CA PHE A 481 0.73 -30.87 -2.37
C PHE A 481 0.22 -32.14 -3.03
N GLU A 482 -0.59 -32.94 -2.35
CA GLU A 482 -1.24 -34.11 -2.96
C GLU A 482 -2.15 -33.71 -4.12
N ILE A 483 -3.01 -32.69 -3.94
CA ILE A 483 -3.95 -32.18 -4.96
C ILE A 483 -3.20 -31.57 -6.15
N CYS A 484 -2.15 -30.82 -5.90
CA CYS A 484 -1.40 -30.10 -6.93
C CYS A 484 -0.37 -30.98 -7.65
N GLY A 485 -0.04 -32.16 -7.09
CA GLY A 485 0.98 -33.06 -7.63
C GLY A 485 2.38 -32.75 -7.14
N GLY A 486 2.51 -32.09 -5.99
CA GLY A 486 3.76 -31.75 -5.31
C GLY A 486 3.93 -30.27 -4.96
N ALA A 487 5.11 -29.94 -4.47
CA ALA A 487 5.51 -28.55 -4.20
C ALA A 487 5.60 -27.73 -5.51
N PRO A 488 5.41 -26.41 -5.45
CA PRO A 488 5.58 -25.54 -6.61
C PRO A 488 7.04 -25.60 -7.10
N GLN A 489 7.20 -25.46 -8.42
CA GLN A 489 8.55 -25.34 -8.98
C GLN A 489 9.20 -24.04 -8.51
N LYS A 490 10.44 -24.12 -8.04
CA LYS A 490 11.19 -22.92 -7.70
C LYS A 490 11.46 -22.07 -8.94
N PRO A 491 11.40 -20.73 -8.84
CA PRO A 491 11.69 -19.86 -9.97
C PRO A 491 13.15 -20.03 -10.44
N LYS A 492 13.36 -19.93 -11.74
CA LYS A 492 14.70 -19.85 -12.30
C LYS A 492 15.22 -18.44 -12.12
N ILE A 493 16.17 -18.23 -11.25
CA ILE A 493 16.69 -16.92 -10.91
C ILE A 493 18.22 -16.82 -11.08
N ASN A 494 18.68 -15.63 -11.37
CA ASN A 494 20.09 -15.27 -11.32
C ASN A 494 20.42 -14.79 -9.89
N ASN A 495 21.03 -15.64 -9.09
CA ASN A 495 21.39 -15.35 -7.69
C ASN A 495 22.42 -14.24 -7.53
N ASP A 496 23.10 -13.83 -8.60
CA ASP A 496 24.10 -12.76 -8.58
C ASP A 496 23.50 -11.38 -8.91
N LYS A 497 22.20 -11.33 -9.31
CA LYS A 497 21.56 -10.10 -9.72
C LYS A 497 20.27 -9.82 -8.93
N VAL A 498 20.39 -8.97 -7.91
CA VAL A 498 19.25 -8.39 -7.21
C VAL A 498 18.62 -7.31 -8.09
N VAL A 499 17.29 -7.37 -8.28
CA VAL A 499 16.53 -6.43 -9.10
C VAL A 499 15.60 -5.54 -8.28
N ALA A 500 15.20 -5.99 -7.09
CA ALA A 500 14.49 -5.18 -6.12
C ALA A 500 14.77 -5.65 -4.70
N VAL A 501 14.54 -4.75 -3.72
CA VAL A 501 14.70 -5.03 -2.29
C VAL A 501 13.37 -4.77 -1.58
N VAL A 502 12.95 -5.72 -0.75
CA VAL A 502 11.81 -5.56 0.17
C VAL A 502 12.32 -4.93 1.47
N LYS A 503 11.82 -3.74 1.78
CA LYS A 503 12.11 -3.07 3.05
C LYS A 503 11.07 -3.44 4.11
N TRP A 504 11.53 -3.62 5.34
CA TRP A 504 10.65 -3.69 6.50
C TRP A 504 10.16 -2.29 6.90
N VAL A 505 9.13 -2.22 7.73
CA VAL A 505 8.49 -0.95 8.17
C VAL A 505 9.45 0.02 8.88
N ASP A 506 10.57 -0.48 9.40
CA ASP A 506 11.61 0.29 10.09
C ASP A 506 12.77 0.74 9.17
N GLY A 507 12.67 0.47 7.87
CA GLY A 507 13.67 0.83 6.86
C GLY A 507 14.75 -0.23 6.63
N THR A 508 14.80 -1.31 7.41
CA THR A 508 15.78 -2.39 7.20
C THR A 508 15.46 -3.24 5.97
N ALA A 509 16.47 -3.79 5.30
CA ALA A 509 16.31 -4.69 4.16
C ALA A 509 15.88 -6.08 4.65
N LEU A 510 14.63 -6.46 4.32
CA LEU A 510 14.02 -7.71 4.77
C LEU A 510 14.33 -8.86 3.82
N ASP A 511 14.19 -8.65 2.51
CA ASP A 511 14.49 -9.66 1.50
C ASP A 511 14.88 -9.02 0.16
N SER A 512 15.35 -9.85 -0.77
CA SER A 512 15.74 -9.48 -2.12
C SER A 512 14.88 -10.18 -3.15
N VAL A 513 14.53 -9.47 -4.22
CA VAL A 513 13.97 -10.06 -5.43
C VAL A 513 15.10 -10.18 -6.45
N PHE A 514 15.32 -11.40 -6.93
CA PHE A 514 16.37 -11.70 -7.89
C PHE A 514 15.84 -11.67 -9.32
N GLN A 515 16.73 -11.44 -10.28
CA GLN A 515 16.37 -11.49 -11.69
C GLN A 515 15.81 -12.87 -12.06
N VAL A 516 14.62 -12.90 -12.64
CA VAL A 516 14.06 -14.13 -13.25
C VAL A 516 14.75 -14.37 -14.60
N ILE A 517 15.15 -15.61 -14.82
CA ILE A 517 15.76 -16.09 -16.06
C ILE A 517 14.68 -16.93 -16.79
N ASP A 518 14.26 -16.49 -17.98
CA ASP A 518 13.29 -17.19 -18.82
C ASP A 518 13.88 -18.47 -19.44
#